data_8e9f00e814f8a3a88f6d6662a8c6d5c9
#
_entry.id   8e9f00e814f8a3a88f6d6662a8c6d5c9
#
_cell.length_a   1.000
_cell.length_b   1.000
_cell.length_c   1.000
_cell.angle_alpha   90.00
_cell.angle_beta   90.00
_cell.angle_gamma   90.00
#
_symmetry.space_group_name_H-M   'P 1'
#
loop_
_entity.id
_entity.type
_entity.pdbx_description
1 polymer ?
#
loop_
_entity_poly.entity_id
_entity_poly.type
_entity_poly.pdbx_seq_one_letter_code
_entity_poly.pdbx_strand_id
1 'polypeptide(L)'
;MTFKPEEWASNEKVGTAYSFKHHDKFHGILETKLGAYRGNHIHPYHQYTLLLRGKAKNILFLEGERREVVLEIGKVAVVEAGVPHILVPETDIFTFEWWDGDFEAEGCTGIFDDLTSVRVGPQD
;
A
#
# COMPACT_ATOMS: atom_id res chain seq x y z
N MET A 1 9.89 16.91 21.97
CA MET A 1 10.52 15.59 21.71
C MET A 1 10.48 15.28 20.23
N THR A 2 11.55 14.72 19.69
CA THR A 2 11.62 14.28 18.29
C THR A 2 11.82 12.77 18.24
N PHE A 3 11.38 12.17 17.14
CA PHE A 3 11.66 10.77 16.86
C PHE A 3 12.04 10.63 15.39
N LYS A 4 12.72 9.53 15.08
CA LYS A 4 13.15 9.25 13.70
C LYS A 4 12.32 8.09 13.16
N PRO A 5 11.56 8.28 12.08
CA PRO A 5 10.91 7.16 11.41
C PRO A 5 11.94 6.16 10.90
N GLU A 6 11.54 4.90 10.87
CA GLU A 6 12.38 3.82 10.38
C GLU A 6 12.13 3.59 8.89
N GLU A 7 13.19 3.32 8.14
CA GLU A 7 13.04 2.90 6.75
C GLU A 7 12.37 1.51 6.70
N TRP A 8 11.42 1.37 5.80
CA TRP A 8 10.57 0.20 5.75
C TRP A 8 10.13 -0.06 4.31
N ALA A 9 10.09 -1.34 3.90
CA ALA A 9 9.57 -1.75 2.60
C ALA A 9 10.14 -0.94 1.43
N SER A 10 11.45 -0.66 1.47
CA SER A 10 12.15 0.18 0.51
C SER A 10 13.12 -0.61 -0.33
N ASN A 11 13.19 -0.28 -1.62
CA ASN A 11 14.31 -0.64 -2.50
C ASN A 11 14.36 0.36 -3.65
N GLU A 12 15.43 0.30 -4.46
CA GLU A 12 15.66 1.27 -5.53
C GLU A 12 14.59 1.27 -6.61
N LYS A 13 13.97 0.12 -6.86
CA LYS A 13 12.98 -0.03 -7.94
C LYS A 13 11.57 0.31 -7.49
N VAL A 14 11.24 0.06 -6.24
CA VAL A 14 9.91 0.33 -5.71
C VAL A 14 9.78 1.76 -5.21
N GLY A 15 10.82 2.29 -4.58
CA GLY A 15 10.82 3.60 -3.96
C GLY A 15 11.12 3.50 -2.47
N THR A 16 11.29 4.67 -1.84
CA THR A 16 11.65 4.78 -0.43
C THR A 16 10.41 4.94 0.43
N ALA A 17 10.38 4.24 1.54
CA ALA A 17 9.30 4.34 2.50
C ALA A 17 9.84 4.39 3.92
N TYR A 18 9.12 5.09 4.79
CA TYR A 18 9.41 5.21 6.21
C TYR A 18 8.16 4.90 7.01
N SER A 19 8.36 4.39 8.21
CA SER A 19 7.26 4.05 9.11
C SER A 19 7.50 4.57 10.51
N PHE A 20 6.41 4.74 11.26
CA PHE A 20 6.44 5.06 12.68
C PHE A 20 5.13 4.60 13.32
N LYS A 21 5.18 4.43 14.65
CA LYS A 21 3.98 4.11 15.44
C LYS A 21 3.59 5.31 16.27
N HIS A 22 2.30 5.57 16.33
CA HIS A 22 1.73 6.63 17.18
C HIS A 22 0.40 6.14 17.73
N HIS A 23 0.24 6.15 19.04
CA HIS A 23 -0.93 5.59 19.74
C HIS A 23 -1.22 4.15 19.28
N ASP A 24 -0.17 3.32 19.23
CA ASP A 24 -0.23 1.92 18.83
C ASP A 24 -0.72 1.68 17.39
N LYS A 25 -0.82 2.74 16.59
CA LYS A 25 -1.17 2.64 15.17
C LYS A 25 0.05 2.82 14.29
N PHE A 26 0.17 1.95 13.32
CA PHE A 26 1.26 1.99 12.34
C PHE A 26 0.94 3.02 11.26
N HIS A 27 1.95 3.82 10.91
CA HIS A 27 1.85 4.83 9.84
C HIS A 27 3.01 4.62 8.86
N GLY A 28 2.73 4.85 7.58
CA GLY A 28 3.74 4.79 6.53
C GLY A 28 3.70 6.03 5.65
N ILE A 29 4.89 6.49 5.26
CA ILE A 29 5.09 7.55 4.27
C ILE A 29 5.84 6.89 3.12
N LEU A 30 5.22 6.84 1.92
CA LEU A 30 5.71 5.97 0.86
C LEU A 30 5.82 6.69 -0.47
N GLU A 31 7.00 6.55 -1.08
CA GLU A 31 7.15 6.72 -2.52
C GLU A 31 6.93 5.36 -3.18
N THR A 32 6.19 5.33 -4.28
CA THR A 32 6.07 4.13 -5.10
C THR A 32 6.25 4.52 -6.56
N LYS A 33 7.21 3.90 -7.20
CA LYS A 33 7.58 4.24 -8.57
C LYS A 33 6.70 3.53 -9.58
N LEU A 34 6.53 4.16 -10.74
CA LEU A 34 5.90 3.52 -11.88
C LEU A 34 6.62 2.21 -12.20
N GLY A 35 5.88 1.16 -12.47
CA GLY A 35 6.43 -0.18 -12.71
C GLY A 35 6.56 -1.03 -11.46
N ALA A 36 6.28 -0.45 -10.29
CA ALA A 36 6.27 -1.16 -9.02
C ALA A 36 4.82 -1.44 -8.55
N TYR A 37 4.71 -2.14 -7.46
CA TYR A 37 3.46 -2.32 -6.72
C TYR A 37 3.75 -2.33 -5.22
N ARG A 38 2.72 -2.08 -4.43
CA ARG A 38 2.73 -2.34 -2.99
C ARG A 38 1.47 -3.10 -2.62
N GLY A 39 1.50 -3.77 -1.47
CA GLY A 39 0.39 -4.60 -1.07
C GLY A 39 0.55 -6.04 -1.57
N ASN A 40 -0.47 -6.59 -2.20
CA ASN A 40 -0.60 -8.01 -2.51
C ASN A 40 -0.68 -8.83 -1.22
N HIS A 41 -1.50 -8.33 -0.29
CA HIS A 41 -1.65 -8.93 1.03
C HIS A 41 -3.01 -8.60 1.66
N ILE A 42 -3.22 -9.16 2.85
CA ILE A 42 -4.42 -8.99 3.67
C ILE A 42 -3.95 -8.50 5.04
N HIS A 43 -4.67 -7.52 5.61
CA HIS A 43 -4.43 -7.05 6.97
C HIS A 43 -5.58 -7.42 7.91
N PRO A 44 -5.32 -7.64 9.20
CA PRO A 44 -6.38 -7.81 10.19
C PRO A 44 -7.04 -6.48 10.61
N TYR A 45 -6.49 -5.36 10.18
CA TYR A 45 -6.99 -4.00 10.48
C TYR A 45 -7.35 -3.28 9.20
N HIS A 46 -8.25 -2.28 9.29
CA HIS A 46 -8.51 -1.39 8.16
C HIS A 46 -7.23 -0.61 7.82
N GLN A 47 -7.00 -0.42 6.53
CA GLN A 47 -5.93 0.42 6.02
C GLN A 47 -6.52 1.67 5.38
N TYR A 48 -5.91 2.79 5.67
CA TYR A 48 -6.28 4.10 5.10
C TYR A 48 -5.13 4.59 4.24
N THR A 49 -5.45 5.05 3.03
CA THR A 49 -4.43 5.53 2.08
C THR A 49 -4.83 6.92 1.60
N LEU A 50 -3.92 7.86 1.78
CA LEU A 50 -4.05 9.23 1.28
C LEU A 50 -3.04 9.44 0.16
N LEU A 51 -3.54 9.64 -1.06
CA LEU A 51 -2.69 9.96 -2.21
C LEU A 51 -2.32 11.43 -2.15
N LEU A 52 -1.01 11.71 -2.12
CA LEU A 52 -0.48 13.07 -2.03
C LEU A 52 0.00 13.59 -3.38
N ARG A 53 0.45 12.70 -4.27
CA ARG A 53 0.97 13.06 -5.59
C ARG A 53 0.83 11.88 -6.55
N GLY A 54 0.55 12.18 -7.81
CA GLY A 54 0.54 11.22 -8.89
C GLY A 54 -0.83 10.59 -9.13
N LYS A 55 -0.81 9.46 -9.82
CA LYS A 55 -2.01 8.68 -10.17
C LYS A 55 -1.79 7.23 -9.82
N ALA A 56 -2.76 6.62 -9.18
CA ALA A 56 -2.71 5.23 -8.79
C ALA A 56 -4.11 4.67 -8.58
N LYS A 57 -4.18 3.36 -8.48
CA LYS A 57 -5.40 2.66 -8.13
C LYS A 57 -5.10 1.56 -7.13
N ASN A 58 -6.06 1.29 -6.25
CA ASN A 58 -6.11 0.06 -5.47
C ASN A 58 -6.97 -0.94 -6.23
N ILE A 59 -6.52 -2.19 -6.25
CA ILE A 59 -7.34 -3.28 -6.75
C ILE A 59 -7.68 -4.15 -5.56
N LEU A 60 -8.97 -4.32 -5.31
CA LEU A 60 -9.51 -5.07 -4.19
C LEU A 60 -10.11 -6.37 -4.70
N PHE A 61 -10.02 -7.43 -3.91
CA PHE A 61 -10.68 -8.68 -4.23
C PHE A 61 -11.84 -8.88 -3.26
N LEU A 62 -13.05 -8.71 -3.76
CA LEU A 62 -14.30 -8.76 -2.99
C LEU A 62 -15.30 -9.67 -3.67
N GLU A 63 -15.89 -10.58 -2.91
CA GLU A 63 -16.97 -11.46 -3.41
C GLU A 63 -16.56 -12.21 -4.70
N GLY A 64 -15.31 -12.68 -4.74
CA GLY A 64 -14.79 -13.43 -5.88
C GLY A 64 -14.42 -12.59 -7.10
N GLU A 65 -14.45 -11.27 -6.99
CA GLU A 65 -14.16 -10.35 -8.10
C GLU A 65 -13.14 -9.30 -7.74
N ARG A 66 -12.36 -8.88 -8.74
CA ARG A 66 -11.48 -7.72 -8.62
C ARG A 66 -12.30 -6.45 -8.86
N ARG A 67 -12.06 -5.45 -8.01
CA ARG A 67 -12.65 -4.11 -8.14
C ARG A 67 -11.54 -3.09 -8.12
N GLU A 68 -11.50 -2.24 -9.13
CA GLU A 68 -10.54 -1.14 -9.20
C GLU A 68 -11.12 0.09 -8.51
N VAL A 69 -10.33 0.68 -7.62
CA VAL A 69 -10.65 1.93 -6.95
C VAL A 69 -9.58 2.95 -7.34
N VAL A 70 -9.96 3.92 -8.14
CA VAL A 70 -9.06 5.02 -8.52
C VAL A 70 -8.84 5.90 -7.29
N LEU A 71 -7.56 6.12 -6.95
CA LEU A 71 -7.22 7.02 -5.85
C LEU A 71 -7.29 8.47 -6.35
N GLU A 72 -7.83 9.34 -5.52
CA GLU A 72 -7.92 10.77 -5.81
C GLU A 72 -7.06 11.54 -4.81
N ILE A 73 -6.27 12.49 -5.32
CA ILE A 73 -5.39 13.30 -4.45
C ILE A 73 -6.22 14.02 -3.40
N GLY A 74 -5.76 13.90 -2.14
CA GLY A 74 -6.39 14.55 -1.00
C GLY A 74 -7.59 13.82 -0.42
N LYS A 75 -7.96 12.67 -0.97
CA LYS A 75 -9.07 11.86 -0.44
C LYS A 75 -8.55 10.55 0.15
N VAL A 76 -9.08 10.18 1.30
CA VAL A 76 -8.71 8.95 1.98
C VAL A 76 -9.49 7.78 1.37
N ALA A 77 -8.76 6.78 0.90
CA ALA A 77 -9.33 5.52 0.47
C ALA A 77 -9.17 4.49 1.57
N VAL A 78 -10.16 3.66 1.79
CA VAL A 78 -10.17 2.65 2.85
C VAL A 78 -10.13 1.25 2.22
N VAL A 79 -9.18 0.43 2.70
CA VAL A 79 -9.19 -1.02 2.46
C VAL A 79 -9.65 -1.67 3.75
N GLU A 80 -10.80 -2.33 3.72
CA GLU A 80 -11.33 -2.96 4.91
C GLU A 80 -10.48 -4.16 5.34
N ALA A 81 -10.49 -4.44 6.64
CA ALA A 81 -9.80 -5.60 7.19
C ALA A 81 -10.23 -6.89 6.47
N GLY A 82 -9.26 -7.77 6.21
CA GLY A 82 -9.51 -9.06 5.56
C GLY A 82 -9.67 -9.00 4.04
N VAL A 83 -9.56 -7.84 3.42
CA VAL A 83 -9.70 -7.69 1.96
C VAL A 83 -8.34 -7.79 1.28
N PRO A 84 -8.13 -8.76 0.39
CA PRO A 84 -6.94 -8.81 -0.44
C PRO A 84 -6.86 -7.58 -1.33
N HIS A 85 -5.69 -6.95 -1.39
CA HIS A 85 -5.53 -5.72 -2.17
C HIS A 85 -4.11 -5.57 -2.69
N ILE A 86 -3.99 -4.77 -3.74
CA ILE A 86 -2.73 -4.36 -4.34
C ILE A 86 -2.83 -2.90 -4.79
N LEU A 87 -1.77 -2.14 -4.55
CA LEU A 87 -1.65 -0.76 -5.02
C LEU A 87 -0.81 -0.73 -6.28
N VAL A 88 -1.36 -0.18 -7.36
CA VAL A 88 -0.69 -0.10 -8.66
C VAL A 88 -0.57 1.37 -9.06
N PRO A 89 0.65 1.92 -9.07
CA PRO A 89 0.87 3.29 -9.55
C PRO A 89 0.78 3.37 -11.06
N GLU A 90 0.18 4.45 -11.55
CA GLU A 90 0.14 4.79 -12.97
C GLU A 90 1.12 5.90 -13.33
N THR A 91 1.70 6.52 -12.33
CA THR A 91 2.86 7.43 -12.36
C THR A 91 3.68 7.13 -11.11
N ASP A 92 4.81 7.80 -10.90
CA ASP A 92 5.43 7.83 -9.58
C ASP A 92 4.45 8.51 -8.62
N ILE A 93 4.29 7.96 -7.44
CA ILE A 93 3.33 8.45 -6.45
C ILE A 93 3.94 8.63 -5.08
N PHE A 94 3.31 9.51 -4.29
CA PHE A 94 3.53 9.60 -2.85
C PHE A 94 2.22 9.35 -2.12
N THR A 95 2.27 8.49 -1.09
CA THR A 95 1.12 8.18 -0.25
C THR A 95 1.48 8.31 1.22
N PHE A 96 0.47 8.62 2.02
CA PHE A 96 0.51 8.48 3.46
C PHE A 96 -0.51 7.42 3.82
N GLU A 97 -0.10 6.42 4.62
CA GLU A 97 -0.95 5.29 4.95
C GLU A 97 -0.93 5.03 6.45
N TRP A 98 -2.04 4.57 6.98
CA TRP A 98 -2.09 4.15 8.38
C TRP A 98 -3.11 3.02 8.54
N TRP A 99 -3.01 2.34 9.67
CA TRP A 99 -3.86 1.19 10.01
C TRP A 99 -4.49 1.43 11.37
N ASP A 100 -5.60 0.74 11.66
CA ASP A 100 -6.26 0.81 12.97
C ASP A 100 -5.51 0.01 14.05
N GLY A 101 -4.34 -0.47 13.76
CA GLY A 101 -3.48 -1.21 14.66
C GLY A 101 -2.06 -1.24 14.15
N ASP A 102 -1.33 -2.28 14.52
CA ASP A 102 0.03 -2.49 14.05
C ASP A 102 0.04 -2.92 12.57
N PHE A 103 1.23 -2.91 11.96
CA PHE A 103 1.37 -3.47 10.63
C PHE A 103 1.49 -4.99 10.73
N GLU A 104 0.47 -5.68 10.26
CA GLU A 104 0.44 -7.12 10.13
C GLU A 104 -0.12 -7.45 8.74
N ALA A 105 0.60 -8.25 7.99
CA ALA A 105 0.22 -8.56 6.62
C ALA A 105 0.47 -10.03 6.33
N GLU A 106 -0.49 -10.64 5.64
CA GLU A 106 -0.37 -11.98 5.09
C GLU A 106 -0.42 -11.88 3.57
N GLY A 107 0.57 -12.46 2.89
CA GLY A 107 0.65 -12.40 1.44
C GLY A 107 -0.50 -13.14 0.75
N CYS A 108 -0.97 -12.59 -0.36
CA CYS A 108 -1.93 -13.25 -1.25
C CYS A 108 -1.19 -14.07 -2.28
N THR A 109 -1.77 -15.22 -2.65
CA THR A 109 -1.23 -16.07 -3.70
C THR A 109 -2.32 -16.32 -4.74
N GLY A 110 -2.01 -16.12 -6.02
CA GLY A 110 -2.92 -16.43 -7.12
C GLY A 110 -3.93 -15.36 -7.49
N ILE A 111 -4.17 -14.37 -6.61
CA ILE A 111 -5.20 -13.35 -6.86
C ILE A 111 -4.71 -12.27 -7.82
N PHE A 112 -3.46 -11.82 -7.65
CA PHE A 112 -2.88 -10.70 -8.40
C PHE A 112 -1.61 -11.08 -9.18
N ASP A 113 -1.41 -12.36 -9.47
CA ASP A 113 -0.16 -12.86 -10.06
C ASP A 113 0.14 -12.25 -11.42
N ASP A 114 -0.86 -11.97 -12.23
CA ASP A 114 -0.71 -11.29 -13.51
C ASP A 114 -0.16 -9.87 -13.37
N LEU A 115 -0.47 -9.21 -12.27
CA LEU A 115 0.01 -7.85 -11.98
C LEU A 115 1.42 -7.87 -11.40
N THR A 116 1.69 -8.78 -10.46
CA THR A 116 2.98 -8.86 -9.79
C THR A 116 4.07 -9.43 -10.69
N SER A 117 3.72 -10.29 -11.64
CA SER A 117 4.70 -10.91 -12.55
C SER A 117 5.37 -9.92 -13.51
N VAL A 118 4.76 -8.76 -13.75
CA VAL A 118 5.28 -7.72 -14.64
C VAL A 118 5.68 -6.44 -13.91
N ARG A 119 5.72 -6.48 -12.58
CA ARG A 119 6.06 -5.34 -11.71
C ARG A 119 7.03 -5.76 -10.63
N VAL A 120 7.64 -4.77 -10.00
CA VAL A 120 8.58 -4.98 -8.89
C VAL A 120 7.87 -4.65 -7.58
N GLY A 121 7.95 -5.57 -6.63
CA GLY A 121 7.39 -5.38 -5.30
C GLY A 121 8.44 -5.03 -4.26
N PRO A 122 8.00 -4.62 -3.04
CA PRO A 122 8.91 -4.21 -1.97
C PRO A 122 9.84 -5.33 -1.48
N GLN A 123 9.52 -6.58 -1.79
CA GLN A 123 10.28 -7.76 -1.33
C GLN A 123 11.19 -8.33 -2.40
N ASP A 124 11.19 -7.76 -3.57
CA ASP A 124 11.99 -8.23 -4.71
C ASP A 124 13.43 -7.73 -4.69
#